data_12569abad57403b0a453f28d8b055313
#
_entry.id   12569abad57403b0a453f28d8b055313
#
_cell.length_a   1.000
_cell.length_b   1.000
_cell.length_c   1.000
_cell.angle_alpha   90.00
_cell.angle_beta   90.00
_cell.angle_gamma   90.00
#
_symmetry.space_group_name_H-M   'P 1'
#
loop_
_entity.id
_entity.type
_entity.pdbx_description
1 polymer ?
#
loop_
_entity_poly.entity_id
_entity_poly.type
_entity_poly.pdbx_seq_one_letter_code
_entity_poly.pdbx_strand_id
1 'polypeptide(L)'
;VKESAEGAGAREVFLIEEPMAAAIGAGLPITEPSGNMVVDIGGGTTEVAVISLAGIVYSQSVRVGGDTMDEAIIAYLKRKYNLLIGEQSAERVKCSIGNAHTDAEAATMEVKGRDMVAGVPKTVIVNADELRDALTEPINAITEAVMMALERTPPELSADIVDKGIVLTGGGALLQNLDVLLREETGLPVMVSDDPVSAVVL
;
A
#
# COMPACT_ATOMS: atom_id res chain seq x y z
N VAL A 1 -9.93 -12.74 18.67
CA VAL A 1 -9.42 -13.56 17.55
C VAL A 1 -9.16 -14.98 18.02
N LYS A 2 -8.28 -15.23 19.02
CA LYS A 2 -7.92 -16.58 19.49
C LYS A 2 -9.15 -17.39 19.91
N GLU A 3 -9.95 -16.87 20.83
CA GLU A 3 -11.18 -17.53 21.32
C GLU A 3 -12.19 -17.81 20.18
N SER A 4 -12.31 -16.89 19.21
CA SER A 4 -13.21 -17.08 18.07
C SER A 4 -12.75 -18.22 17.15
N ALA A 5 -11.44 -18.32 16.92
CA ALA A 5 -10.85 -19.37 16.09
C ALA A 5 -10.94 -20.75 16.79
N GLU A 6 -10.66 -20.82 18.10
CA GLU A 6 -10.83 -22.03 18.92
C GLU A 6 -12.31 -22.46 18.95
N GLY A 7 -13.24 -21.49 19.11
CA GLY A 7 -14.68 -21.74 19.05
C GLY A 7 -15.18 -22.22 17.68
N ALA A 8 -14.50 -21.88 16.60
CA ALA A 8 -14.74 -22.40 15.25
C ALA A 8 -14.11 -23.78 14.98
N GLY A 9 -13.41 -24.37 15.97
CA GLY A 9 -12.86 -25.71 15.89
C GLY A 9 -11.36 -25.80 15.60
N ALA A 10 -10.62 -24.72 15.68
CA ALA A 10 -9.17 -24.76 15.59
C ALA A 10 -8.57 -25.50 16.80
N ARG A 11 -7.60 -26.39 16.56
CA ARG A 11 -6.96 -27.18 17.62
C ARG A 11 -5.93 -26.38 18.41
N GLU A 12 -5.19 -25.55 17.68
CA GLU A 12 -4.18 -24.65 18.24
C GLU A 12 -4.27 -23.32 17.49
N VAL A 13 -4.13 -22.21 18.20
CA VAL A 13 -4.16 -20.85 17.63
C VAL A 13 -2.98 -20.06 18.17
N PHE A 14 -2.12 -19.64 17.27
CA PHE A 14 -1.01 -18.74 17.54
C PHE A 14 -1.31 -17.37 16.94
N LEU A 15 -0.94 -16.31 17.64
CA LEU A 15 -1.04 -14.95 17.16
C LEU A 15 0.33 -14.48 16.73
N ILE A 16 0.41 -13.91 15.54
CA ILE A 16 1.59 -13.23 15.01
C ILE A 16 1.19 -11.82 14.61
N GLU A 17 2.09 -10.86 14.77
CA GLU A 17 1.85 -9.51 14.30
C GLU A 17 1.95 -9.46 12.77
N GLU A 18 1.02 -8.76 12.12
CA GLU A 18 0.90 -8.70 10.67
C GLU A 18 2.20 -8.29 9.97
N PRO A 19 2.92 -7.24 10.39
CA PRO A 19 4.18 -6.87 9.75
C PRO A 19 5.29 -7.93 9.94
N MET A 20 5.25 -8.73 11.01
CA MET A 20 6.17 -9.85 11.17
C MET A 20 5.87 -10.96 10.18
N ALA A 21 4.59 -11.29 9.99
CA ALA A 21 4.16 -12.27 8.98
C ALA A 21 4.53 -11.79 7.57
N ALA A 22 4.28 -10.52 7.27
CA ALA A 22 4.66 -9.89 6.00
C ALA A 22 6.16 -9.99 5.72
N ALA A 23 7.00 -9.72 6.73
CA ALA A 23 8.45 -9.82 6.61
C ALA A 23 8.94 -11.25 6.37
N ILE A 24 8.32 -12.23 7.03
CA ILE A 24 8.63 -13.66 6.82
C ILE A 24 8.27 -14.08 5.41
N GLY A 25 7.05 -13.77 4.96
CA GLY A 25 6.57 -14.13 3.62
C GLY A 25 7.33 -13.39 2.50
N ALA A 26 7.83 -12.20 2.76
CA ALA A 26 8.72 -11.47 1.87
C ALA A 26 10.17 -12.00 1.88
N GLY A 27 10.47 -13.02 2.69
CA GLY A 27 11.80 -13.65 2.76
C GLY A 27 12.88 -12.79 3.42
N LEU A 28 12.50 -11.82 4.27
CA LEU A 28 13.46 -10.99 4.98
C LEU A 28 14.23 -11.79 6.05
N PRO A 29 15.54 -11.55 6.23
CA PRO A 29 16.37 -12.26 7.21
C PRO A 29 16.13 -11.71 8.63
N ILE A 30 14.92 -11.88 9.15
CA ILE A 30 14.44 -11.26 10.40
C ILE A 30 15.19 -11.72 11.66
N THR A 31 15.83 -12.90 11.62
CA THR A 31 16.58 -13.47 12.75
C THR A 31 17.99 -12.89 12.89
N GLU A 32 18.49 -12.18 11.90
CA GLU A 32 19.81 -11.56 11.92
C GLU A 32 19.83 -10.32 12.82
N PRO A 33 21.01 -9.98 13.42
CA PRO A 33 21.18 -8.76 14.21
C PRO A 33 21.34 -7.53 13.29
N SER A 34 20.42 -7.33 12.37
CA SER A 34 20.41 -6.22 11.42
C SER A 34 19.00 -5.70 11.17
N GLY A 35 18.89 -4.41 10.84
CA GLY A 35 17.61 -3.76 10.57
C GLY A 35 17.01 -4.22 9.24
N ASN A 36 15.74 -4.63 9.27
CA ASN A 36 14.95 -4.92 8.09
C ASN A 36 13.68 -4.09 8.15
N MET A 37 13.35 -3.38 7.08
CA MET A 37 12.15 -2.54 7.01
C MET A 37 11.16 -3.12 6.01
N VAL A 38 9.92 -3.33 6.46
CA VAL A 38 8.80 -3.80 5.64
C VAL A 38 7.68 -2.78 5.69
N VAL A 39 7.03 -2.58 4.55
CA VAL A 39 5.83 -1.76 4.40
C VAL A 39 4.77 -2.63 3.73
N ASP A 40 3.77 -3.01 4.50
CA ASP A 40 2.64 -3.81 4.02
C ASP A 40 1.45 -2.89 3.74
N ILE A 41 1.07 -2.79 2.47
CA ILE A 41 -0.02 -1.91 2.01
C ILE A 41 -1.21 -2.80 1.65
N GLY A 42 -2.08 -3.04 2.63
CA GLY A 42 -3.30 -3.82 2.47
C GLY A 42 -4.45 -3.04 1.83
N GLY A 43 -5.66 -3.59 1.92
CA GLY A 43 -6.89 -2.91 1.49
C GLY A 43 -7.24 -1.74 2.41
N GLY A 44 -7.33 -1.98 3.71
CA GLY A 44 -7.79 -1.00 4.70
C GLY A 44 -6.69 -0.28 5.48
N THR A 45 -5.50 -0.87 5.58
CA THR A 45 -4.38 -0.37 6.39
C THR A 45 -3.06 -0.45 5.65
N THR A 46 -2.11 0.37 6.09
CA THR A 46 -0.70 0.24 5.79
C THR A 46 0.06 0.07 7.09
N GLU A 47 0.81 -1.04 7.17
CA GLU A 47 1.66 -1.38 8.29
C GLU A 47 3.12 -1.14 7.92
N VAL A 48 3.81 -0.32 8.72
CA VAL A 48 5.23 -0.05 8.55
C VAL A 48 5.96 -0.60 9.76
N ALA A 49 6.97 -1.45 9.57
CA ALA A 49 7.74 -1.98 10.67
C ALA A 49 9.24 -2.09 10.38
N VAL A 50 10.02 -1.93 11.43
CA VAL A 50 11.46 -2.22 11.48
C VAL A 50 11.66 -3.40 12.41
N ILE A 51 12.31 -4.45 11.90
CA ILE A 51 12.47 -5.75 12.54
C ILE A 51 13.95 -6.08 12.64
N SER A 52 14.36 -6.60 13.79
CA SER A 52 15.72 -7.12 14.04
C SER A 52 15.66 -8.22 15.09
N LEU A 53 16.49 -9.26 14.97
CA LEU A 53 16.59 -10.38 15.93
C LEU A 53 15.19 -11.00 16.24
N ALA A 54 14.37 -11.20 15.22
CA ALA A 54 13.01 -11.68 15.31
C ALA A 54 12.08 -10.85 16.23
N GLY A 55 12.43 -9.60 16.50
CA GLY A 55 11.65 -8.64 17.28
C GLY A 55 11.29 -7.41 16.47
N ILE A 56 10.09 -6.87 16.69
CA ILE A 56 9.69 -5.59 16.15
C ILE A 56 10.31 -4.49 17.00
N VAL A 57 11.19 -3.68 16.38
CA VAL A 57 11.86 -2.55 17.02
C VAL A 57 10.96 -1.32 17.00
N TYR A 58 10.29 -1.11 15.87
CA TYR A 58 9.30 -0.06 15.68
C TYR A 58 8.21 -0.57 14.76
N SER A 59 6.97 -0.21 15.02
CA SER A 59 5.87 -0.42 14.08
C SER A 59 4.86 0.72 14.17
N GLN A 60 4.23 1.00 13.05
CA GLN A 60 3.13 1.95 12.91
C GLN A 60 2.10 1.41 11.94
N SER A 61 0.83 1.59 12.28
CA SER A 61 -0.31 1.30 11.41
C SER A 61 -1.04 2.60 11.09
N VAL A 62 -1.35 2.79 9.82
CA VAL A 62 -2.21 3.88 9.35
C VAL A 62 -3.41 3.32 8.61
N ARG A 63 -4.59 3.91 8.80
CA ARG A 63 -5.83 3.47 8.15
C ARG A 63 -5.95 4.05 6.73
N VAL A 64 -4.96 3.75 5.93
CA VAL A 64 -4.88 4.11 4.52
C VAL A 64 -4.38 2.90 3.76
N GLY A 65 -5.05 2.51 2.70
CA GLY A 65 -4.71 1.37 1.86
C GLY A 65 -5.44 1.42 0.52
N GLY A 66 -5.60 0.28 -0.11
CA GLY A 66 -6.24 0.17 -1.43
C GLY A 66 -7.66 0.72 -1.49
N ASP A 67 -8.45 0.51 -0.44
CA ASP A 67 -9.84 0.97 -0.35
C ASP A 67 -9.91 2.49 -0.26
N THR A 68 -9.01 3.12 0.50
CA THR A 68 -8.90 4.59 0.58
C THR A 68 -8.52 5.20 -0.77
N MET A 69 -7.67 4.50 -1.53
CA MET A 69 -7.32 4.91 -2.90
C MET A 69 -8.54 4.82 -3.84
N ASP A 70 -9.36 3.77 -3.72
CA ASP A 70 -10.57 3.61 -4.50
C ASP A 70 -11.62 4.68 -4.17
N GLU A 71 -11.80 5.00 -2.88
CA GLU A 71 -12.66 6.10 -2.43
C GLU A 71 -12.20 7.44 -2.99
N ALA A 72 -10.88 7.69 -3.02
CA ALA A 72 -10.31 8.92 -3.56
C ALA A 72 -10.60 9.05 -5.07
N ILE A 73 -10.50 7.96 -5.83
CA ILE A 73 -10.85 7.90 -7.27
C ILE A 73 -12.35 8.18 -7.46
N ILE A 74 -13.22 7.55 -6.68
CA ILE A 74 -14.68 7.76 -6.73
C ILE A 74 -14.98 9.24 -6.47
N ALA A 75 -14.39 9.83 -5.42
CA ALA A 75 -14.59 11.23 -5.05
C ALA A 75 -14.10 12.18 -6.15
N TYR A 76 -12.96 11.88 -6.78
CA TYR A 76 -12.40 12.66 -7.87
C TYR A 76 -13.32 12.66 -9.10
N LEU A 77 -13.76 11.49 -9.56
CA LEU A 77 -14.63 11.35 -10.73
C LEU A 77 -16.01 11.98 -10.49
N LYS A 78 -16.52 11.88 -9.27
CA LYS A 78 -17.74 12.56 -8.86
C LYS A 78 -17.62 14.06 -8.94
N ARG A 79 -16.51 14.61 -8.42
CA ARG A 79 -16.27 16.07 -8.39
C ARG A 79 -16.01 16.64 -9.79
N LYS A 80 -15.17 15.98 -10.58
CA LYS A 80 -14.72 16.50 -11.88
C LYS A 80 -15.71 16.25 -13.02
N TYR A 81 -16.32 15.08 -13.04
CA TYR A 81 -17.14 14.62 -14.16
C TYR A 81 -18.62 14.47 -13.84
N ASN A 82 -19.03 14.71 -12.57
CA ASN A 82 -20.36 14.34 -12.05
C ASN A 82 -20.68 12.85 -12.34
N LEU A 83 -19.66 11.98 -12.33
CA LEU A 83 -19.78 10.57 -12.61
C LEU A 83 -19.76 9.77 -11.32
N LEU A 84 -20.80 8.99 -11.07
CA LEU A 84 -20.85 8.04 -9.97
C LEU A 84 -20.47 6.65 -10.48
N ILE A 85 -19.41 6.09 -9.88
CA ILE A 85 -18.97 4.71 -10.11
C ILE A 85 -18.98 3.92 -8.80
N GLY A 86 -18.98 2.59 -8.88
CA GLY A 86 -18.85 1.72 -7.71
C GLY A 86 -17.38 1.36 -7.42
N GLU A 87 -17.13 0.81 -6.23
CA GLU A 87 -15.80 0.41 -5.72
C GLU A 87 -15.05 -0.51 -6.70
N GLN A 88 -15.69 -1.57 -7.20
CA GLN A 88 -15.06 -2.47 -8.19
C GLN A 88 -14.60 -1.76 -9.47
N SER A 89 -15.32 -0.72 -9.88
CA SER A 89 -14.92 0.09 -11.05
C SER A 89 -13.74 0.99 -10.71
N ALA A 90 -13.69 1.55 -9.50
CA ALA A 90 -12.58 2.35 -9.02
C ALA A 90 -11.30 1.51 -8.88
N GLU A 91 -11.40 0.33 -8.27
CA GLU A 91 -10.29 -0.62 -8.17
C GLU A 91 -9.74 -1.01 -9.54
N ARG A 92 -10.62 -1.32 -10.50
CA ARG A 92 -10.20 -1.63 -11.88
C ARG A 92 -9.47 -0.46 -12.52
N VAL A 93 -9.94 0.77 -12.34
CA VAL A 93 -9.30 1.98 -12.85
C VAL A 93 -7.94 2.18 -12.19
N LYS A 94 -7.85 2.04 -10.86
CA LYS A 94 -6.61 2.09 -10.09
C LYS A 94 -5.58 1.08 -10.61
N CYS A 95 -5.96 -0.19 -10.74
CA CYS A 95 -5.08 -1.25 -11.19
C CYS A 95 -4.65 -1.10 -12.68
N SER A 96 -5.49 -0.45 -13.51
CA SER A 96 -5.21 -0.34 -14.96
C SER A 96 -4.31 0.84 -15.31
N ILE A 97 -4.57 2.02 -14.71
CA ILE A 97 -3.88 3.27 -15.06
C ILE A 97 -3.51 4.11 -13.83
N GLY A 98 -3.68 3.58 -12.61
CA GLY A 98 -3.24 4.23 -11.39
C GLY A 98 -1.73 4.30 -11.32
N ASN A 99 -1.18 5.47 -10.98
CA ASN A 99 0.25 5.70 -10.93
C ASN A 99 0.61 6.68 -9.82
N ALA A 100 1.70 6.40 -9.12
CA ALA A 100 2.16 7.23 -8.02
C ALA A 100 3.16 8.32 -8.44
N HIS A 101 3.77 8.21 -9.64
CA HIS A 101 4.88 9.07 -10.06
C HIS A 101 4.65 9.72 -11.43
N THR A 102 5.38 10.83 -11.72
CA THR A 102 5.23 11.60 -12.94
C THR A 102 5.82 10.95 -14.19
N ASP A 103 6.77 10.01 -14.03
CA ASP A 103 7.44 9.31 -15.15
C ASP A 103 6.58 8.22 -15.79
N ALA A 104 5.26 8.26 -15.57
CA ALA A 104 4.35 7.33 -16.15
C ALA A 104 4.15 7.53 -17.64
N GLU A 105 4.03 6.44 -18.39
CA GLU A 105 3.51 6.51 -19.76
C GLU A 105 2.08 7.10 -19.76
N ALA A 106 1.80 7.92 -20.78
CA ALA A 106 0.47 8.52 -20.95
C ALA A 106 -0.56 7.40 -21.22
N ALA A 107 -1.27 6.98 -20.18
CA ALA A 107 -2.32 5.99 -20.26
C ALA A 107 -3.69 6.64 -20.08
N THR A 108 -4.68 6.15 -20.84
CA THR A 108 -6.06 6.59 -20.73
C THR A 108 -7.00 5.39 -20.65
N MET A 109 -8.14 5.56 -19.98
CA MET A 109 -9.16 4.52 -19.84
C MET A 109 -10.56 5.09 -19.95
N GLU A 110 -11.45 4.39 -20.66
CA GLU A 110 -12.88 4.68 -20.62
C GLU A 110 -13.49 4.17 -19.30
N VAL A 111 -14.13 5.08 -18.58
CA VAL A 111 -14.83 4.78 -17.33
C VAL A 111 -16.32 5.04 -17.51
N LYS A 112 -17.11 4.02 -17.21
CA LYS A 112 -18.58 4.06 -17.33
C LYS A 112 -19.21 4.13 -15.95
N GLY A 113 -20.19 5.02 -15.80
CA GLY A 113 -20.94 5.21 -14.57
C GLY A 113 -22.26 5.88 -14.81
N ARG A 114 -22.85 6.43 -13.76
CA ARG A 114 -24.10 7.19 -13.82
C ARG A 114 -23.81 8.69 -13.71
N ASP A 115 -24.31 9.45 -14.65
CA ASP A 115 -24.32 10.92 -14.55
C ASP A 115 -25.20 11.33 -13.37
N MET A 116 -24.65 12.09 -12.44
CA MET A 116 -25.35 12.49 -11.21
C MET A 116 -26.36 13.62 -11.43
N VAL A 117 -26.23 14.37 -12.54
CA VAL A 117 -27.12 15.46 -12.89
C VAL A 117 -28.31 14.93 -13.71
N ALA A 118 -28.02 14.18 -14.79
CA ALA A 118 -29.03 13.66 -15.70
C ALA A 118 -29.63 12.32 -15.25
N GLY A 119 -28.97 11.57 -14.37
CA GLY A 119 -29.41 10.27 -13.86
C GLY A 119 -29.24 9.11 -14.85
N VAL A 120 -28.62 9.34 -16.02
CA VAL A 120 -28.46 8.36 -17.10
C VAL A 120 -27.03 7.79 -17.14
N PRO A 121 -26.81 6.66 -17.83
CA PRO A 121 -25.45 6.15 -18.06
C PRO A 121 -24.58 7.18 -18.80
N LYS A 122 -23.31 7.29 -18.39
CA LYS A 122 -22.33 8.19 -18.98
C LYS A 122 -20.96 7.51 -19.05
N THR A 123 -20.23 7.82 -20.10
CA THR A 123 -18.83 7.38 -20.27
C THR A 123 -17.93 8.62 -20.28
N VAL A 124 -16.81 8.53 -19.58
CA VAL A 124 -15.75 9.55 -19.60
C VAL A 124 -14.41 8.87 -19.89
N ILE A 125 -13.48 9.63 -20.47
CA ILE A 125 -12.08 9.19 -20.62
C ILE A 125 -11.28 9.85 -19.49
N VAL A 126 -10.56 9.01 -18.75
CA VAL A 126 -9.69 9.42 -17.62
C VAL A 126 -8.26 9.08 -17.99
N ASN A 127 -7.32 9.92 -17.62
CA ASN A 127 -5.89 9.69 -17.84
C ASN A 127 -5.13 9.43 -16.53
N ALA A 128 -3.92 8.91 -16.65
CA ALA A 128 -3.07 8.55 -15.50
C ALA A 128 -2.71 9.76 -14.62
N ASP A 129 -2.51 10.95 -15.21
CA ASP A 129 -2.21 12.17 -14.45
C ASP A 129 -3.35 12.59 -13.53
N GLU A 130 -4.58 12.46 -14.03
CA GLU A 130 -5.78 12.73 -13.23
C GLU A 130 -5.92 11.77 -12.05
N LEU A 131 -5.55 10.50 -12.24
CA LEU A 131 -5.56 9.53 -11.14
C LEU A 131 -4.45 9.79 -10.14
N ARG A 132 -3.28 10.20 -10.58
CA ARG A 132 -2.19 10.61 -9.68
C ARG A 132 -2.65 11.77 -8.79
N ASP A 133 -3.31 12.77 -9.37
CA ASP A 133 -3.88 13.87 -8.60
C ASP A 133 -4.92 13.39 -7.58
N ALA A 134 -5.77 12.44 -7.97
CA ALA A 134 -6.75 11.84 -7.08
C ALA A 134 -6.12 11.04 -5.93
N LEU A 135 -5.00 10.36 -6.21
CA LEU A 135 -4.29 9.48 -5.26
C LEU A 135 -3.28 10.22 -4.37
N THR A 136 -3.09 11.51 -4.55
CA THR A 136 -2.08 12.31 -3.82
C THR A 136 -2.23 12.19 -2.30
N GLU A 137 -3.45 12.33 -1.76
CA GLU A 137 -3.68 12.27 -0.29
C GLU A 137 -3.34 10.89 0.29
N PRO A 138 -3.90 9.76 -0.20
CA PRO A 138 -3.56 8.45 0.35
C PRO A 138 -2.07 8.10 0.18
N ILE A 139 -1.45 8.46 -0.94
CA ILE A 139 -0.02 8.21 -1.16
C ILE A 139 0.84 9.01 -0.18
N ASN A 140 0.54 10.29 0.04
CA ASN A 140 1.26 11.12 1.00
C ASN A 140 1.16 10.54 2.43
N ALA A 141 -0.01 10.05 2.84
CA ALA A 141 -0.18 9.44 4.15
C ALA A 141 0.69 8.18 4.33
N ILE A 142 0.85 7.38 3.28
CA ILE A 142 1.76 6.22 3.27
C ILE A 142 3.21 6.69 3.37
N THR A 143 3.61 7.66 2.56
CA THR A 143 4.97 8.23 2.56
C THR A 143 5.34 8.82 3.93
N GLU A 144 4.43 9.58 4.55
CA GLU A 144 4.61 10.12 5.89
C GLU A 144 4.81 9.02 6.95
N ALA A 145 4.06 7.92 6.85
CA ALA A 145 4.21 6.78 7.76
C ALA A 145 5.60 6.13 7.62
N VAL A 146 6.08 5.98 6.38
CA VAL A 146 7.42 5.46 6.09
C VAL A 146 8.49 6.39 6.66
N MET A 147 8.39 7.70 6.41
CA MET A 147 9.35 8.70 6.92
C MET A 147 9.38 8.73 8.45
N MET A 148 8.22 8.66 9.10
CA MET A 148 8.13 8.62 10.56
C MET A 148 8.77 7.35 11.14
N ALA A 149 8.62 6.21 10.47
CA ALA A 149 9.27 4.97 10.89
C ALA A 149 10.81 5.07 10.80
N LEU A 150 11.32 5.69 9.74
CA LEU A 150 12.76 5.94 9.58
C LEU A 150 13.29 6.88 10.67
N GLU A 151 12.58 7.95 11.00
CA GLU A 151 12.94 8.88 12.08
C GLU A 151 12.98 8.20 13.46
N ARG A 152 12.13 7.21 13.70
CA ARG A 152 12.01 6.48 14.96
C ARG A 152 12.95 5.29 15.06
N THR A 153 13.60 4.94 13.97
CA THR A 153 14.53 3.81 13.91
C THR A 153 15.85 4.17 14.60
N PRO A 154 16.39 3.33 15.50
CA PRO A 154 17.70 3.52 16.07
C PRO A 154 18.81 3.67 15.02
N PRO A 155 19.82 4.54 15.23
CA PRO A 155 20.84 4.85 14.22
C PRO A 155 21.59 3.62 13.68
N GLU A 156 21.84 2.61 14.51
CA GLU A 156 22.53 1.38 14.13
C GLU A 156 21.74 0.58 13.11
N LEU A 157 20.41 0.48 13.31
CA LEU A 157 19.52 -0.22 12.38
C LEU A 157 19.20 0.63 11.15
N SER A 158 19.20 1.96 11.29
CA SER A 158 19.07 2.86 10.13
C SER A 158 20.22 2.67 9.14
N ALA A 159 21.43 2.44 9.61
CA ALA A 159 22.58 2.16 8.75
C ALA A 159 22.35 0.86 7.92
N ASP A 160 21.80 -0.18 8.55
CA ASP A 160 21.47 -1.42 7.83
C ASP A 160 20.39 -1.20 6.73
N ILE A 161 19.39 -0.35 7.03
CA ILE A 161 18.31 -0.03 6.09
C ILE A 161 18.83 0.78 4.89
N VAL A 162 19.89 1.59 5.07
CA VAL A 162 20.55 2.27 3.93
C VAL A 162 21.06 1.27 2.89
N ASP A 163 21.61 0.15 3.34
CA ASP A 163 22.17 -0.87 2.47
C ASP A 163 21.12 -1.85 1.95
N LYS A 164 20.20 -2.29 2.83
CA LYS A 164 19.17 -3.30 2.50
C LYS A 164 17.94 -2.72 1.82
N GLY A 165 17.61 -1.46 2.11
CA GLY A 165 16.43 -0.79 1.61
C GLY A 165 15.16 -1.15 2.34
N ILE A 166 14.05 -0.80 1.70
CA ILE A 166 12.66 -0.99 2.16
C ILE A 166 12.00 -2.04 1.27
N VAL A 167 11.32 -3.01 1.87
CA VAL A 167 10.53 -4.01 1.13
C VAL A 167 9.05 -3.68 1.24
N LEU A 168 8.41 -3.52 0.07
CA LEU A 168 6.97 -3.31 -0.05
C LEU A 168 6.27 -4.64 -0.24
N THR A 169 5.15 -4.81 0.45
CA THR A 169 4.26 -5.95 0.33
C THR A 169 2.79 -5.50 0.43
N GLY A 170 1.86 -6.44 0.30
CA GLY A 170 0.44 -6.13 0.20
C GLY A 170 0.01 -5.73 -1.21
N GLY A 171 -1.29 -5.81 -1.48
CA GLY A 171 -1.85 -5.50 -2.80
C GLY A 171 -1.62 -4.05 -3.25
N GLY A 172 -1.55 -3.11 -2.31
CA GLY A 172 -1.28 -1.69 -2.59
C GLY A 172 0.14 -1.42 -3.07
N ALA A 173 1.10 -2.30 -2.76
CA ALA A 173 2.48 -2.22 -3.27
C ALA A 173 2.57 -2.36 -4.80
N LEU A 174 1.52 -2.90 -5.43
CA LEU A 174 1.42 -3.06 -6.89
C LEU A 174 0.99 -1.77 -7.61
N LEU A 175 0.68 -0.69 -6.89
CA LEU A 175 0.40 0.60 -7.53
C LEU A 175 1.65 1.03 -8.32
N GLN A 176 1.45 1.34 -9.61
CA GLN A 176 2.56 1.65 -10.51
C GLN A 176 3.42 2.80 -9.97
N ASN A 177 4.75 2.61 -10.00
CA ASN A 177 5.76 3.58 -9.57
C ASN A 177 5.66 4.06 -8.11
N LEU A 178 4.96 3.34 -7.24
CA LEU A 178 4.97 3.65 -5.81
C LEU A 178 6.36 3.42 -5.19
N ASP A 179 7.07 2.38 -5.64
CA ASP A 179 8.45 2.11 -5.27
C ASP A 179 9.42 3.22 -5.74
N VAL A 180 9.19 3.77 -6.94
CA VAL A 180 9.97 4.89 -7.47
C VAL A 180 9.76 6.13 -6.61
N LEU A 181 8.51 6.49 -6.32
CA LEU A 181 8.19 7.62 -5.45
C LEU A 181 8.83 7.49 -4.07
N LEU A 182 8.64 6.34 -3.43
CA LEU A 182 9.21 6.12 -2.08
C LEU A 182 10.74 6.13 -2.10
N ARG A 183 11.37 5.65 -3.17
CA ARG A 183 12.83 5.74 -3.36
C ARG A 183 13.32 7.18 -3.48
N GLU A 184 12.59 8.03 -4.18
CA GLU A 184 12.92 9.46 -4.30
C GLU A 184 12.73 10.20 -2.98
N GLU A 185 11.60 9.95 -2.30
CA GLU A 185 11.28 10.63 -1.04
C GLU A 185 12.20 10.21 0.12
N THR A 186 12.62 8.95 0.17
CA THR A 186 13.45 8.42 1.27
C THR A 186 14.95 8.46 0.97
N GLY A 187 15.34 8.47 -0.30
CA GLY A 187 16.73 8.30 -0.73
C GLY A 187 17.27 6.87 -0.53
N LEU A 188 16.40 5.90 -0.26
CA LEU A 188 16.75 4.50 0.03
C LEU A 188 16.35 3.57 -1.11
N PRO A 189 17.01 2.41 -1.27
CA PRO A 189 16.51 1.36 -2.15
C PRO A 189 15.11 0.92 -1.71
N VAL A 190 14.18 0.77 -2.66
CA VAL A 190 12.82 0.29 -2.40
C VAL A 190 12.53 -0.83 -3.39
N MET A 191 12.07 -1.96 -2.90
CA MET A 191 11.78 -3.16 -3.68
C MET A 191 10.39 -3.69 -3.33
N VAL A 192 9.67 -4.15 -4.35
CA VAL A 192 8.41 -4.88 -4.14
C VAL A 192 8.76 -6.36 -3.98
N SER A 193 8.17 -7.05 -3.00
CA SER A 193 8.35 -8.49 -2.80
C SER A 193 7.85 -9.29 -4.00
N ASP A 194 8.36 -10.49 -4.21
CA ASP A 194 8.03 -11.34 -5.38
C ASP A 194 6.53 -11.67 -5.46
N ASP A 195 5.88 -11.92 -4.33
CA ASP A 195 4.43 -12.13 -4.23
C ASP A 195 3.84 -11.25 -3.12
N PRO A 196 3.62 -9.96 -3.41
CA PRO A 196 3.20 -9.01 -2.39
C PRO A 196 1.80 -9.29 -1.83
N VAL A 197 0.91 -9.89 -2.62
CA VAL A 197 -0.46 -10.17 -2.19
C VAL A 197 -0.52 -11.33 -1.19
N SER A 198 0.34 -12.32 -1.34
CA SER A 198 0.33 -13.52 -0.52
C SER A 198 1.33 -13.50 0.64
N ALA A 199 2.20 -12.49 0.73
CA ALA A 199 3.30 -12.45 1.70
C ALA A 199 2.85 -12.66 3.16
N VAL A 200 1.71 -12.12 3.57
CA VAL A 200 1.20 -12.26 4.95
C VAL A 200 0.70 -13.67 5.26
N VAL A 201 0.36 -14.48 4.24
CA VAL A 201 -0.24 -15.82 4.41
C VAL A 201 0.71 -16.97 4.08
N LEU A 202 1.89 -16.67 3.53
CA LEU A 202 2.96 -17.63 3.25
C LEU A 202 3.83 -17.89 4.48
#